data_1a7a674c849769bd889ca4766aa5b8aa
#
_entry.id   1a7a674c849769bd889ca4766aa5b8aa
#
_cell.length_a   1.000
_cell.length_b   1.000
_cell.length_c   1.000
_cell.angle_alpha   90.00
_cell.angle_beta   90.00
_cell.angle_gamma   90.00
#
_symmetry.space_group_name_H-M   'P 1'
#
loop_
_entity.id
_entity.type
_entity.pdbx_description
1 polymer ?
#
loop_
_entity_poly.entity_id
_entity_poly.type
_entity_poly.pdbx_seq_one_letter_code
_entity_poly.pdbx_strand_id
1 'polypeptide(L)'
;LTRFANERDNSLKDVLKKLPGVDIEKNGRINYNGKPINRFTVEGLDLTGGKYNQLEENIKAKDVKKAEVIEHDQPIKALQNKTFTDNVAMNIALKDSARDKLMPTLKPYMLVGHPSHVGGSINIMQIGKKKQMMYDAEYDRTGKNLGYALNQLASYSNRLAPASLPSWISVPSLDAPIDEERLRFNTSQKYSINHIKKNKDDAETRIEANYLRTVTRQERENMSIYDLGGETPTVTTEHNHKTMISDAFNLQWENKVNKAEHYGNESISLSAAQNDGLSNINDTLTQRVRIPKLDLSASIYRLFVFKKSQLSWRSTADYHHGVADLYVNDERNRIRTNLWHTAHALQWMRNRFHWTQEYRMSIDLNNIYAKYQERSDEIG
;
A
#
# COMPACT_ATOMS: atom_id res chain seq x y z
N LEU A 1 -27.24 -8.59 -5.17
CA LEU A 1 -26.95 -7.15 -5.22
C LEU A 1 -28.04 -6.35 -5.91
N THR A 2 -28.82 -6.91 -6.84
CA THR A 2 -29.88 -6.21 -7.61
C THR A 2 -30.92 -5.50 -6.74
N ARG A 3 -31.14 -5.93 -5.48
CA ARG A 3 -32.05 -5.26 -4.53
C ARG A 3 -31.47 -3.98 -3.92
N PHE A 4 -30.14 -3.83 -3.90
CA PHE A 4 -29.42 -2.70 -3.31
C PHE A 4 -28.87 -1.74 -4.35
N ALA A 5 -28.64 -2.21 -5.60
CA ALA A 5 -28.18 -1.40 -6.70
C ALA A 5 -29.31 -0.59 -7.31
N ASN A 6 -29.05 0.68 -7.64
CA ASN A 6 -29.94 1.53 -8.42
C ASN A 6 -29.22 2.04 -9.68
N GLU A 7 -29.96 2.72 -10.56
CA GLU A 7 -29.42 3.25 -11.83
C GLU A 7 -28.32 4.32 -11.66
N ARG A 8 -28.20 4.90 -10.47
CA ARG A 8 -27.19 5.92 -10.15
C ARG A 8 -25.84 5.30 -9.69
N ASP A 9 -25.82 4.01 -9.41
CA ASP A 9 -24.60 3.33 -8.96
C ASP A 9 -23.71 3.03 -10.15
N ASN A 10 -22.56 3.69 -10.18
CA ASN A 10 -21.60 3.53 -11.27
C ASN A 10 -20.55 2.46 -10.97
N SER A 11 -20.13 2.34 -9.71
CA SER A 11 -19.05 1.46 -9.28
C SER A 11 -19.52 0.40 -8.27
N LEU A 12 -18.71 -0.63 -8.11
CA LEU A 12 -18.89 -1.62 -7.05
C LEU A 12 -18.93 -0.97 -5.68
N LYS A 13 -18.08 0.04 -5.44
CA LYS A 13 -18.03 0.81 -4.18
C LYS A 13 -19.39 1.41 -3.81
N ASP A 14 -20.11 1.96 -4.80
CA ASP A 14 -21.42 2.59 -4.58
C ASP A 14 -22.45 1.57 -4.07
N VAL A 15 -22.39 0.35 -4.58
CA VAL A 15 -23.28 -0.74 -4.15
C VAL A 15 -22.86 -1.31 -2.81
N LEU A 16 -21.56 -1.52 -2.57
CA LEU A 16 -21.06 -2.08 -1.32
C LEU A 16 -21.42 -1.20 -0.12
N LYS A 17 -21.39 0.13 -0.25
CA LYS A 17 -21.80 1.07 0.79
C LYS A 17 -23.25 0.94 1.25
N LYS A 18 -24.09 0.29 0.46
CA LYS A 18 -25.53 0.09 0.75
C LYS A 18 -25.82 -1.27 1.38
N LEU A 19 -24.80 -2.15 1.44
CA LEU A 19 -25.00 -3.48 2.02
C LEU A 19 -25.06 -3.39 3.54
N PRO A 20 -26.01 -4.11 4.18
CA PRO A 20 -26.06 -4.16 5.64
C PRO A 20 -24.74 -4.66 6.24
N GLY A 21 -24.28 -3.98 7.28
CA GLY A 21 -23.04 -4.32 7.98
C GLY A 21 -21.74 -3.94 7.25
N VAL A 22 -21.81 -3.41 6.03
CA VAL A 22 -20.62 -2.97 5.28
C VAL A 22 -20.43 -1.47 5.49
N ASP A 23 -19.22 -1.09 5.89
CA ASP A 23 -18.74 0.28 5.97
C ASP A 23 -17.45 0.43 5.16
N ILE A 24 -17.27 1.57 4.48
CA ILE A 24 -16.07 1.86 3.68
C ILE A 24 -15.47 3.18 4.14
N GLU A 25 -14.27 3.10 4.71
CA GLU A 25 -13.50 4.25 5.19
C GLU A 25 -13.06 5.17 4.03
N LYS A 26 -12.59 6.39 4.35
CA LYS A 26 -12.05 7.35 3.36
C LYS A 26 -10.89 6.75 2.54
N ASN A 27 -10.04 5.96 3.16
CA ASN A 27 -8.90 5.29 2.51
C ASN A 27 -9.31 4.09 1.64
N GLY A 28 -10.60 3.73 1.60
CA GLY A 28 -11.19 2.62 0.87
C GLY A 28 -11.20 1.29 1.63
N ARG A 29 -10.79 1.26 2.91
CA ARG A 29 -10.88 0.03 3.70
C ARG A 29 -12.33 -0.38 3.91
N ILE A 30 -12.64 -1.61 3.55
CA ILE A 30 -13.95 -2.21 3.77
C ILE A 30 -13.97 -2.89 5.14
N ASN A 31 -14.96 -2.55 5.96
CA ASN A 31 -15.27 -3.22 7.21
C ASN A 31 -16.62 -3.95 7.07
N TYR A 32 -16.73 -5.10 7.70
CA TYR A 32 -17.99 -5.85 7.84
C TYR A 32 -18.28 -6.08 9.32
N ASN A 33 -19.44 -5.59 9.79
CA ASN A 33 -19.83 -5.61 11.20
C ASN A 33 -18.70 -5.08 12.13
N GLY A 34 -18.04 -3.99 11.72
CA GLY A 34 -16.95 -3.35 12.46
C GLY A 34 -15.59 -4.06 12.35
N LYS A 35 -15.48 -5.19 11.63
CA LYS A 35 -14.22 -5.89 11.40
C LYS A 35 -13.68 -5.60 10.00
N PRO A 36 -12.39 -5.23 9.85
CA PRO A 36 -11.80 -5.06 8.53
C PRO A 36 -11.74 -6.39 7.78
N ILE A 37 -12.02 -6.37 6.47
CA ILE A 37 -11.84 -7.57 5.65
C ILE A 37 -10.35 -7.88 5.48
N ASN A 38 -10.00 -9.16 5.62
CA ASN A 38 -8.63 -9.66 5.50
C ASN A 38 -8.29 -10.15 4.10
N ARG A 39 -9.30 -10.43 3.28
CA ARG A 39 -9.14 -10.90 1.91
C ARG A 39 -10.27 -10.38 1.03
N PHE A 40 -9.90 -9.86 -0.15
CA PHE A 40 -10.83 -9.43 -1.17
C PHE A 40 -10.51 -10.15 -2.48
N THR A 41 -11.50 -10.78 -3.08
CA THR A 41 -11.33 -11.52 -4.32
C THR A 41 -12.43 -11.17 -5.33
N VAL A 42 -12.11 -11.28 -6.61
CA VAL A 42 -13.10 -11.25 -7.69
C VAL A 42 -13.00 -12.55 -8.47
N GLU A 43 -14.13 -13.24 -8.67
CA GLU A 43 -14.15 -14.59 -9.25
C GLU A 43 -13.18 -15.57 -8.55
N GLY A 44 -12.95 -15.37 -7.23
CA GLY A 44 -12.10 -16.20 -6.39
C GLY A 44 -10.60 -15.91 -6.47
N LEU A 45 -10.15 -14.91 -7.23
CA LEU A 45 -8.73 -14.52 -7.34
C LEU A 45 -8.48 -13.15 -6.74
N ASP A 46 -7.33 -12.97 -6.09
CA ASP A 46 -6.86 -11.68 -5.56
C ASP A 46 -5.90 -11.03 -6.58
N LEU A 47 -6.49 -10.27 -7.53
CA LEU A 47 -5.74 -9.61 -8.60
C LEU A 47 -4.74 -8.57 -8.08
N THR A 48 -5.09 -7.84 -7.04
CA THR A 48 -4.37 -6.64 -6.58
C THR A 48 -3.57 -6.85 -5.30
N GLY A 49 -3.50 -8.09 -4.81
CA GLY A 49 -2.73 -8.41 -3.60
C GLY A 49 -3.18 -7.66 -2.35
N GLY A 50 -4.50 -7.45 -2.21
CA GLY A 50 -5.08 -6.73 -1.09
C GLY A 50 -5.21 -5.21 -1.29
N LYS A 51 -4.80 -4.65 -2.44
CA LYS A 51 -5.00 -3.24 -2.80
C LYS A 51 -6.33 -3.05 -3.54
N TYR A 52 -7.40 -3.56 -2.98
CA TYR A 52 -8.70 -3.72 -3.64
C TYR A 52 -9.42 -2.39 -3.95
N ASN A 53 -8.97 -1.23 -3.46
CA ASN A 53 -9.51 0.08 -3.86
C ASN A 53 -9.60 0.25 -5.36
N GLN A 54 -8.59 -0.23 -6.10
CA GLN A 54 -8.57 -0.16 -7.55
C GLN A 54 -9.72 -0.95 -8.19
N LEU A 55 -10.12 -2.08 -7.57
CA LEU A 55 -11.21 -2.93 -8.05
C LEU A 55 -12.57 -2.34 -7.69
N GLU A 56 -12.77 -1.90 -6.44
CA GLU A 56 -14.05 -1.37 -5.99
C GLU A 56 -14.46 -0.09 -6.72
N GLU A 57 -13.49 0.73 -7.15
CA GLU A 57 -13.73 1.96 -7.88
C GLU A 57 -13.97 1.75 -9.39
N ASN A 58 -13.45 0.68 -9.98
CA ASN A 58 -13.43 0.48 -11.43
C ASN A 58 -14.34 -0.65 -11.95
N ILE A 59 -14.74 -1.60 -11.10
CA ILE A 59 -15.76 -2.57 -11.47
C ILE A 59 -17.13 -1.87 -11.51
N LYS A 60 -17.82 -1.95 -12.65
CA LYS A 60 -19.13 -1.31 -12.82
C LYS A 60 -20.19 -2.06 -12.01
N ALA A 61 -21.04 -1.34 -11.30
CA ALA A 61 -22.13 -1.90 -10.50
C ALA A 61 -23.02 -2.88 -11.29
N LYS A 62 -23.33 -2.52 -12.53
CA LYS A 62 -24.16 -3.34 -13.44
C LYS A 62 -23.57 -4.70 -13.82
N ASP A 63 -22.26 -4.87 -13.72
CA ASP A 63 -21.54 -6.08 -14.11
C ASP A 63 -21.42 -7.09 -12.95
N VAL A 64 -21.78 -6.65 -11.74
CA VAL A 64 -21.73 -7.49 -10.54
C VAL A 64 -22.99 -8.33 -10.40
N LYS A 65 -22.81 -9.64 -10.18
CA LYS A 65 -23.87 -10.61 -9.91
C LYS A 65 -24.19 -10.68 -8.42
N LYS A 66 -23.15 -10.87 -7.59
CA LYS A 66 -23.27 -10.96 -6.12
C LYS A 66 -21.98 -10.57 -5.42
N ALA A 67 -22.09 -10.10 -4.18
CA ALA A 67 -21.00 -10.03 -3.22
C ALA A 67 -21.26 -11.10 -2.15
N GLU A 68 -20.26 -11.85 -1.82
CA GLU A 68 -20.27 -12.90 -0.80
C GLU A 68 -19.35 -12.48 0.33
N VAL A 69 -19.88 -12.42 1.54
CA VAL A 69 -19.08 -12.22 2.75
C VAL A 69 -18.87 -13.61 3.38
N ILE A 70 -17.63 -13.93 3.70
CA ILE A 70 -17.24 -15.20 4.30
C ILE A 70 -16.65 -14.88 5.66
N GLU A 71 -17.40 -15.16 6.72
CA GLU A 71 -16.92 -15.07 8.08
C GLU A 71 -16.06 -16.29 8.41
N HIS A 72 -15.12 -16.14 9.32
CA HIS A 72 -14.16 -17.17 9.73
C HIS A 72 -13.35 -17.73 8.54
N ASP A 73 -13.02 -16.86 7.59
CA ASP A 73 -12.29 -17.25 6.38
C ASP A 73 -10.93 -17.85 6.70
N GLN A 74 -10.73 -19.11 6.31
CA GLN A 74 -9.44 -19.78 6.33
C GLN A 74 -8.91 -19.93 4.89
N PRO A 75 -8.03 -19.02 4.43
CA PRO A 75 -7.57 -19.00 3.04
C PRO A 75 -6.69 -20.20 2.68
N ILE A 76 -6.06 -20.86 3.67
CA ILE A 76 -5.20 -22.02 3.46
C ILE A 76 -6.04 -23.30 3.51
N LYS A 77 -6.22 -23.97 2.37
CA LYS A 77 -7.02 -25.21 2.28
C LYS A 77 -6.55 -26.29 3.27
N ALA A 78 -5.24 -26.42 3.48
CA ALA A 78 -4.66 -27.40 4.39
C ALA A 78 -5.05 -27.19 5.87
N LEU A 79 -5.47 -25.96 6.24
CA LEU A 79 -5.90 -25.57 7.58
C LEU A 79 -7.44 -25.45 7.72
N GLN A 80 -8.18 -25.57 6.63
CA GLN A 80 -9.65 -25.52 6.69
C GLN A 80 -10.18 -26.62 7.60
N ASN A 81 -11.15 -26.29 8.45
CA ASN A 81 -11.72 -27.16 9.50
C ASN A 81 -10.73 -27.66 10.57
N LYS A 82 -9.49 -27.17 10.57
CA LYS A 82 -8.45 -27.53 11.56
C LYS A 82 -8.04 -26.36 12.44
N THR A 83 -8.11 -25.14 11.91
CA THR A 83 -7.74 -23.92 12.62
C THR A 83 -8.86 -22.89 12.49
N PHE A 84 -9.37 -22.44 13.62
CA PHE A 84 -10.33 -21.34 13.65
C PHE A 84 -9.63 -20.03 13.33
N THR A 85 -10.29 -19.17 12.57
CA THR A 85 -9.86 -17.80 12.31
C THR A 85 -11.03 -16.84 12.52
N ASP A 86 -10.72 -15.63 12.92
CA ASP A 86 -11.69 -14.53 13.03
C ASP A 86 -11.66 -13.60 11.81
N ASN A 87 -11.06 -14.08 10.73
CA ASN A 87 -10.91 -13.35 9.48
C ASN A 87 -12.23 -13.24 8.72
N VAL A 88 -12.40 -12.12 8.04
CA VAL A 88 -13.53 -11.89 7.14
C VAL A 88 -13.00 -11.73 5.72
N ALA A 89 -13.58 -12.46 4.78
CA ALA A 89 -13.28 -12.30 3.36
C ALA A 89 -14.51 -11.81 2.59
N MET A 90 -14.24 -11.12 1.48
CA MET A 90 -15.26 -10.71 0.54
C MET A 90 -14.90 -11.22 -0.87
N ASN A 91 -15.85 -11.88 -1.53
CA ASN A 91 -15.71 -12.32 -2.91
C ASN A 91 -16.79 -11.69 -3.79
N ILE A 92 -16.38 -11.11 -4.89
CA ILE A 92 -17.26 -10.52 -5.88
C ILE A 92 -17.39 -11.47 -7.06
N ALA A 93 -18.61 -11.87 -7.37
CA ALA A 93 -18.91 -12.63 -8.57
C ALA A 93 -19.51 -11.72 -9.64
N LEU A 94 -19.00 -11.80 -10.86
CA LEU A 94 -19.49 -11.05 -12.02
C LEU A 94 -20.61 -11.80 -12.74
N LYS A 95 -21.41 -11.04 -13.48
CA LYS A 95 -22.37 -11.62 -14.43
C LYS A 95 -21.60 -12.33 -15.55
N ASP A 96 -22.16 -13.39 -16.11
CA ASP A 96 -21.54 -14.13 -17.21
C ASP A 96 -21.32 -13.24 -18.46
N SER A 97 -22.15 -12.22 -18.62
CA SER A 97 -22.01 -11.22 -19.69
C SER A 97 -20.77 -10.30 -19.54
N ALA A 98 -20.22 -10.16 -18.34
CA ALA A 98 -19.06 -9.30 -18.05
C ALA A 98 -17.77 -10.11 -17.87
N ARG A 99 -17.89 -11.41 -17.53
CA ARG A 99 -16.74 -12.29 -17.31
C ARG A 99 -15.94 -12.49 -18.59
N ASP A 100 -14.61 -12.50 -18.48
CA ASP A 100 -13.63 -12.69 -19.56
C ASP A 100 -13.68 -11.62 -20.66
N LYS A 101 -14.49 -10.56 -20.50
CA LYS A 101 -14.56 -9.45 -21.43
C LYS A 101 -13.65 -8.31 -20.98
N LEU A 102 -13.17 -7.55 -21.98
CA LEU A 102 -12.43 -6.33 -21.74
C LEU A 102 -13.37 -5.24 -21.24
N MET A 103 -13.06 -4.63 -20.11
CA MET A 103 -13.85 -3.59 -19.44
C MET A 103 -13.05 -2.29 -19.38
N PRO A 104 -13.08 -1.45 -20.42
CA PRO A 104 -12.46 -0.15 -20.37
C PRO A 104 -13.33 0.83 -19.58
N THR A 105 -12.67 1.70 -18.80
CA THR A 105 -13.31 2.78 -18.06
C THR A 105 -12.46 4.04 -18.20
N LEU A 106 -13.09 5.14 -18.59
CA LEU A 106 -12.48 6.47 -18.66
C LEU A 106 -13.26 7.40 -17.73
N LYS A 107 -12.57 8.09 -16.83
CA LYS A 107 -13.16 9.02 -15.87
C LYS A 107 -12.43 10.36 -15.91
N PRO A 108 -12.78 11.29 -16.80
CA PRO A 108 -12.31 12.66 -16.70
C PRO A 108 -13.04 13.38 -15.57
N TYR A 109 -12.36 14.28 -14.87
CA TYR A 109 -12.96 15.15 -13.87
C TYR A 109 -12.26 16.52 -13.85
N MET A 110 -12.98 17.52 -13.38
CA MET A 110 -12.49 18.89 -13.29
C MET A 110 -13.03 19.55 -12.03
N LEU A 111 -12.16 20.28 -11.36
CA LEU A 111 -12.52 21.22 -10.30
C LEU A 111 -12.53 22.62 -10.90
N VAL A 112 -13.70 23.27 -10.94
CA VAL A 112 -13.85 24.62 -11.47
C VAL A 112 -13.61 25.62 -10.35
N GLY A 113 -12.70 26.57 -10.59
CA GLY A 113 -12.30 27.59 -9.63
C GLY A 113 -11.24 28.52 -10.21
N HIS A 114 -10.58 29.31 -9.37
CA HIS A 114 -9.45 30.14 -9.73
C HIS A 114 -8.22 29.71 -8.86
N PRO A 115 -7.26 28.98 -9.42
CA PRO A 115 -7.22 28.35 -10.74
C PRO A 115 -8.13 27.12 -10.84
N SER A 116 -8.52 26.74 -12.06
CA SER A 116 -9.20 25.47 -12.34
C SER A 116 -8.21 24.32 -12.42
N HIS A 117 -8.61 23.15 -11.94
CA HIS A 117 -7.78 21.96 -11.92
C HIS A 117 -8.47 20.79 -12.64
N VAL A 118 -7.68 19.97 -13.29
CA VAL A 118 -8.15 18.81 -14.07
C VAL A 118 -7.50 17.53 -13.59
N GLY A 119 -8.20 16.43 -13.78
CA GLY A 119 -7.70 15.08 -13.56
C GLY A 119 -8.45 14.08 -14.42
N GLY A 120 -7.99 12.86 -14.40
CA GLY A 120 -8.67 11.77 -15.08
C GLY A 120 -7.94 10.46 -14.93
N SER A 121 -8.70 9.38 -15.09
CA SER A 121 -8.15 8.02 -15.06
C SER A 121 -8.63 7.20 -16.26
N ILE A 122 -7.76 6.29 -16.69
CA ILE A 122 -8.04 5.24 -17.66
C ILE A 122 -7.77 3.93 -16.96
N ASN A 123 -8.77 3.06 -16.93
CA ASN A 123 -8.64 1.71 -16.42
C ASN A 123 -9.11 0.72 -17.48
N ILE A 124 -8.32 -0.32 -17.70
CA ILE A 124 -8.64 -1.42 -18.61
C ILE A 124 -8.47 -2.72 -17.84
N MET A 125 -9.55 -3.47 -17.66
CA MET A 125 -9.48 -4.74 -16.95
C MET A 125 -10.17 -5.87 -17.73
N GLN A 126 -9.70 -7.08 -17.49
CA GLN A 126 -10.33 -8.32 -17.90
C GLN A 126 -10.32 -9.26 -16.70
N ILE A 127 -11.50 -9.72 -16.29
CA ILE A 127 -11.66 -10.56 -15.10
C ILE A 127 -12.28 -11.88 -15.50
N GLY A 128 -11.52 -12.95 -15.29
CA GLY A 128 -11.97 -14.33 -15.50
C GLY A 128 -11.64 -15.20 -14.29
N LYS A 129 -12.10 -16.44 -14.29
CA LYS A 129 -11.86 -17.41 -13.21
C LYS A 129 -10.44 -17.99 -13.20
N LYS A 130 -9.72 -17.92 -14.33
CA LYS A 130 -8.37 -18.50 -14.48
C LYS A 130 -7.31 -17.47 -14.73
N LYS A 131 -7.68 -16.32 -15.28
CA LYS A 131 -6.76 -15.24 -15.61
C LYS A 131 -7.47 -13.91 -15.40
N GLN A 132 -6.77 -12.97 -14.81
CA GLN A 132 -7.24 -11.60 -14.67
C GLN A 132 -6.09 -10.65 -14.95
N MET A 133 -6.41 -9.48 -15.50
CA MET A 133 -5.46 -8.40 -15.72
C MET A 133 -6.14 -7.06 -15.52
N MET A 134 -5.36 -6.07 -15.07
CA MET A 134 -5.77 -4.69 -14.94
C MET A 134 -4.60 -3.76 -15.23
N TYR A 135 -4.88 -2.75 -16.05
CA TYR A 135 -3.99 -1.63 -16.33
C TYR A 135 -4.71 -0.36 -15.90
N ASP A 136 -4.05 0.45 -15.11
CA ASP A 136 -4.61 1.68 -14.58
C ASP A 136 -3.60 2.81 -14.73
N ALA A 137 -4.06 3.95 -15.24
CA ALA A 137 -3.31 5.18 -15.33
C ALA A 137 -4.19 6.34 -14.86
N GLU A 138 -3.68 7.16 -13.96
CA GLU A 138 -4.39 8.30 -13.39
C GLU A 138 -3.49 9.52 -13.28
N TYR A 139 -4.00 10.66 -13.66
CA TYR A 139 -3.39 11.98 -13.51
C TYR A 139 -4.32 12.87 -12.72
N ASP A 140 -3.79 13.57 -11.73
CA ASP A 140 -4.57 14.45 -10.86
C ASP A 140 -3.86 15.77 -10.55
N ARG A 141 -4.63 16.86 -10.61
CA ARG A 141 -4.25 18.19 -10.12
C ARG A 141 -5.30 18.78 -9.17
N THR A 142 -6.27 17.98 -8.72
CA THR A 142 -7.37 18.48 -7.88
C THR A 142 -7.13 18.31 -6.38
N GLY A 143 -5.97 17.77 -5.99
CA GLY A 143 -5.64 17.50 -4.59
C GLY A 143 -5.88 16.05 -4.14
N LYS A 144 -6.39 15.19 -5.03
CA LYS A 144 -6.65 13.78 -4.71
C LYS A 144 -5.36 13.04 -4.36
N ASN A 145 -5.40 12.26 -3.28
CA ASN A 145 -4.29 11.40 -2.90
C ASN A 145 -4.34 10.06 -3.66
N LEU A 146 -3.62 9.98 -4.79
CA LEU A 146 -3.56 8.77 -5.61
C LEU A 146 -2.88 7.59 -4.90
N GLY A 147 -2.10 7.86 -3.86
CA GLY A 147 -1.44 6.82 -3.06
C GLY A 147 -2.42 5.89 -2.34
N TYR A 148 -3.63 6.36 -2.01
CA TYR A 148 -4.64 5.51 -1.37
C TYR A 148 -5.01 4.28 -2.20
N ALA A 149 -4.98 4.38 -3.53
CA ALA A 149 -5.24 3.26 -4.41
C ALA A 149 -4.17 2.15 -4.32
N LEU A 150 -2.98 2.47 -3.83
CA LEU A 150 -1.85 1.55 -3.70
C LEU A 150 -1.67 1.04 -2.26
N ASN A 151 -2.52 1.45 -1.32
CA ASN A 151 -2.46 0.98 0.06
C ASN A 151 -2.87 -0.48 0.18
N GLN A 152 -2.07 -1.24 0.91
CA GLN A 152 -2.39 -2.61 1.29
C GLN A 152 -3.49 -2.61 2.37
N LEU A 153 -4.73 -2.88 1.99
CA LEU A 153 -5.90 -2.83 2.88
C LEU A 153 -6.30 -4.19 3.42
N ALA A 154 -6.03 -5.24 2.63
CA ALA A 154 -6.22 -6.61 3.06
C ALA A 154 -4.89 -7.36 2.95
N SER A 155 -4.45 -7.99 4.01
CA SER A 155 -3.24 -8.80 3.99
C SER A 155 -3.41 -10.08 4.78
N TYR A 156 -2.95 -11.16 4.18
CA TYR A 156 -2.67 -12.41 4.85
C TYR A 156 -1.19 -12.69 4.65
N SER A 157 -0.38 -12.33 5.64
CA SER A 157 1.07 -12.45 5.53
C SER A 157 1.60 -13.56 6.44
N ASN A 158 2.31 -14.50 5.84
CA ASN A 158 3.11 -15.50 6.54
C ASN A 158 4.60 -15.13 6.58
N ARG A 159 4.91 -13.89 6.25
CA ARG A 159 6.26 -13.36 6.22
C ARG A 159 6.76 -13.09 7.64
N LEU A 160 8.03 -13.35 7.89
CA LEU A 160 8.71 -12.88 9.07
C LEU A 160 8.84 -11.35 9.01
N ALA A 161 8.78 -10.70 10.16
CA ALA A 161 8.89 -9.24 10.21
C ALA A 161 10.24 -8.79 9.64
N PRO A 162 10.26 -7.82 8.71
CA PRO A 162 11.51 -7.27 8.22
C PRO A 162 12.20 -6.45 9.31
N ALA A 163 13.52 -6.39 9.28
CA ALA A 163 14.24 -5.42 10.09
C ALA A 163 13.91 -4.00 9.63
N SER A 164 13.75 -3.10 10.59
CA SER A 164 13.49 -1.69 10.33
C SER A 164 14.73 -0.84 10.60
N LEU A 165 14.99 0.12 9.71
CA LEU A 165 15.98 1.15 9.93
C LEU A 165 15.33 2.40 10.52
N PRO A 166 15.96 3.07 11.50
CA PRO A 166 15.45 4.33 11.99
C PRO A 166 15.50 5.40 10.89
N SER A 167 14.51 6.28 10.88
CA SER A 167 14.49 7.44 9.99
C SER A 167 15.19 8.61 10.70
N TRP A 168 16.44 8.89 10.31
CA TRP A 168 17.22 10.00 10.90
C TRP A 168 16.97 11.35 10.24
N ILE A 169 16.54 11.35 8.98
CA ILE A 169 16.23 12.54 8.20
C ILE A 169 14.85 12.36 7.61
N SER A 170 13.98 13.32 7.83
CA SER A 170 12.64 13.38 7.25
C SER A 170 12.43 14.68 6.51
N VAL A 171 11.51 14.65 5.53
CA VAL A 171 11.07 15.89 4.88
C VAL A 171 10.15 16.63 5.84
N PRO A 172 10.36 17.92 6.12
CA PRO A 172 9.45 18.70 6.95
C PRO A 172 8.00 18.64 6.45
N SER A 173 7.03 18.47 7.33
CA SER A 173 5.60 18.56 7.00
C SER A 173 5.03 19.88 7.49
N LEU A 174 4.14 20.48 6.73
CA LEU A 174 3.34 21.62 7.14
C LEU A 174 1.94 21.10 7.40
N ASP A 175 1.60 20.88 8.67
CA ASP A 175 0.31 20.39 9.08
C ASP A 175 -0.65 21.55 9.31
N ALA A 176 -1.91 21.39 8.95
CA ALA A 176 -2.99 22.32 9.26
C ALA A 176 -4.26 21.56 9.62
N PRO A 177 -5.14 22.13 10.44
CA PRO A 177 -6.36 21.47 10.90
C PRO A 177 -7.49 21.51 9.84
N ILE A 178 -7.14 21.28 8.57
CA ILE A 178 -8.10 21.22 7.45
C ILE A 178 -7.85 19.97 6.62
N ASP A 179 -8.83 19.59 5.81
CA ASP A 179 -8.71 18.39 4.96
C ASP A 179 -7.48 18.47 4.06
N GLU A 180 -6.75 17.36 3.97
CA GLU A 180 -5.51 17.24 3.22
C GLU A 180 -5.65 17.64 1.75
N GLU A 181 -6.78 17.37 1.13
CA GLU A 181 -7.11 17.75 -0.25
C GLU A 181 -7.15 19.29 -0.46
N ARG A 182 -7.44 20.05 0.59
CA ARG A 182 -7.45 21.52 0.56
C ARG A 182 -6.06 22.13 0.81
N LEU A 183 -5.15 21.35 1.36
CA LEU A 183 -3.76 21.78 1.63
C LEU A 183 -2.82 21.50 0.45
N ARG A 184 -3.23 20.64 -0.48
CA ARG A 184 -2.37 20.15 -1.55
C ARG A 184 -2.71 20.83 -2.87
N PHE A 185 -1.79 21.66 -3.34
CA PHE A 185 -1.72 22.05 -4.76
C PHE A 185 -0.79 21.04 -5.43
N ASN A 186 -1.26 19.81 -5.63
CA ASN A 186 -0.44 18.72 -6.12
C ASN A 186 -0.60 18.50 -7.63
N THR A 187 0.40 17.84 -8.19
CA THR A 187 0.31 17.14 -9.46
C THR A 187 0.72 15.72 -9.20
N SER A 188 -0.18 14.78 -9.39
CA SER A 188 0.06 13.38 -9.14
C SER A 188 -0.18 12.53 -10.36
N GLN A 189 0.63 11.48 -10.52
CA GLN A 189 0.52 10.50 -11.60
C GLN A 189 0.66 9.11 -11.00
N LYS A 190 -0.23 8.20 -11.38
CA LYS A 190 -0.22 6.81 -10.96
C LYS A 190 -0.32 5.91 -12.17
N TYR A 191 0.51 4.88 -12.21
CA TYR A 191 0.43 3.79 -13.19
C TYR A 191 0.47 2.46 -12.44
N SER A 192 -0.41 1.54 -12.82
CA SER A 192 -0.51 0.24 -12.16
C SER A 192 -0.77 -0.86 -13.20
N ILE A 193 -0.04 -1.95 -13.06
CA ILE A 193 -0.19 -3.17 -13.85
C ILE A 193 -0.39 -4.32 -12.86
N ASN A 194 -1.49 -5.03 -13.01
CA ASN A 194 -1.80 -6.20 -12.20
C ASN A 194 -2.17 -7.35 -13.11
N HIS A 195 -1.56 -8.49 -12.89
CA HIS A 195 -1.83 -9.71 -13.62
C HIS A 195 -1.81 -10.90 -12.67
N ILE A 196 -2.85 -11.73 -12.72
CA ILE A 196 -2.90 -13.01 -12.00
C ILE A 196 -3.36 -14.13 -12.94
N LYS A 197 -2.74 -15.27 -12.78
CA LYS A 197 -3.08 -16.48 -13.53
C LYS A 197 -3.11 -17.68 -12.59
N LYS A 198 -4.22 -18.42 -12.66
CA LYS A 198 -4.31 -19.73 -12.03
C LYS A 198 -3.73 -20.78 -12.98
N ASN A 199 -2.69 -21.45 -12.52
CA ASN A 199 -2.00 -22.52 -13.24
C ASN A 199 -2.65 -23.89 -12.92
N LYS A 200 -2.09 -24.96 -13.48
CA LYS A 200 -2.44 -26.32 -13.08
C LYS A 200 -2.08 -26.54 -11.60
N ASP A 201 -2.64 -27.54 -10.98
CA ASP A 201 -2.33 -27.95 -9.61
C ASP A 201 -2.64 -26.94 -8.50
N ASP A 202 -3.70 -26.13 -8.67
CA ASP A 202 -4.10 -25.10 -7.69
C ASP A 202 -2.99 -24.07 -7.38
N ALA A 203 -2.09 -23.85 -8.32
CA ALA A 203 -1.09 -22.81 -8.25
C ALA A 203 -1.61 -21.50 -8.87
N GLU A 204 -1.27 -20.37 -8.25
CA GLU A 204 -1.59 -19.04 -8.71
C GLU A 204 -0.30 -18.21 -8.80
N THR A 205 -0.09 -17.55 -9.94
CA THR A 205 1.03 -16.63 -10.11
C THR A 205 0.50 -15.23 -10.34
N ARG A 206 0.97 -14.28 -9.55
CA ARG A 206 0.62 -12.87 -9.63
C ARG A 206 1.87 -12.02 -9.89
N ILE A 207 1.71 -11.03 -10.75
CA ILE A 207 2.69 -9.98 -11.01
C ILE A 207 1.97 -8.64 -10.85
N GLU A 208 2.61 -7.74 -10.14
CA GLU A 208 2.12 -6.40 -9.89
C GLU A 208 3.26 -5.41 -10.05
N ALA A 209 3.03 -4.33 -10.80
CA ALA A 209 3.96 -3.22 -10.93
C ALA A 209 3.18 -1.91 -10.75
N ASN A 210 3.70 -1.01 -9.90
CA ASN A 210 3.09 0.29 -9.62
C ASN A 210 4.15 1.37 -9.67
N TYR A 211 3.77 2.52 -10.21
CA TYR A 211 4.53 3.75 -10.13
C TYR A 211 3.63 4.88 -9.66
N LEU A 212 4.10 5.65 -8.71
CA LEU A 212 3.43 6.84 -8.20
C LEU A 212 4.42 8.00 -8.17
N ARG A 213 4.06 9.10 -8.83
CA ARG A 213 4.71 10.40 -8.69
C ARG A 213 3.77 11.39 -8.06
N THR A 214 4.24 12.11 -7.05
CA THR A 214 3.50 13.19 -6.41
C THR A 214 4.38 14.41 -6.30
N VAL A 215 3.88 15.56 -6.79
CA VAL A 215 4.49 16.86 -6.58
C VAL A 215 3.54 17.68 -5.71
N THR A 216 3.95 17.95 -4.47
CA THR A 216 3.16 18.70 -3.49
C THR A 216 3.83 20.05 -3.25
N ARG A 217 3.04 21.12 -3.28
CA ARG A 217 3.45 22.46 -2.90
C ARG A 217 2.56 22.94 -1.78
N GLN A 218 3.17 23.51 -0.77
CA GLN A 218 2.47 24.03 0.41
C GLN A 218 3.08 25.38 0.77
N GLU A 219 2.22 26.30 1.17
CA GLU A 219 2.59 27.62 1.67
C GLU A 219 1.91 27.82 3.02
N ARG A 220 2.62 28.39 3.95
CA ARG A 220 2.12 28.70 5.29
C ARG A 220 2.67 30.02 5.76
N GLU A 221 1.79 30.85 6.28
CA GLU A 221 2.13 32.07 6.98
C GLU A 221 1.72 31.92 8.45
N ASN A 222 2.66 32.16 9.35
CA ASN A 222 2.42 32.22 10.79
C ASN A 222 2.74 33.62 11.27
N MET A 223 1.81 34.22 12.01
CA MET A 223 2.02 35.46 12.71
C MET A 223 1.97 35.19 14.22
N SER A 224 3.04 35.52 14.91
CA SER A 224 3.11 35.43 16.37
C SER A 224 3.23 36.82 16.97
N ILE A 225 2.39 37.12 17.96
CA ILE A 225 2.34 38.38 18.66
C ILE A 225 2.82 38.10 20.09
N TYR A 226 3.91 38.72 20.49
CA TYR A 226 4.47 38.59 21.84
C TYR A 226 4.25 39.90 22.61
N ASP A 227 3.48 39.85 23.70
CA ASP A 227 3.40 40.92 24.67
C ASP A 227 4.53 40.74 25.68
N LEU A 228 5.58 41.54 25.52
CA LEU A 228 6.75 41.52 26.39
C LEU A 228 6.71 42.61 27.49
N GLY A 229 5.51 43.19 27.73
CA GLY A 229 5.32 44.24 28.72
C GLY A 229 5.83 45.62 28.30
N GLY A 230 6.05 45.87 27.01
CA GLY A 230 6.37 47.16 26.41
C GLY A 230 5.13 47.90 25.90
N GLU A 231 5.31 49.13 25.44
CA GLU A 231 4.20 49.93 24.88
C GLU A 231 3.59 49.33 23.60
N THR A 232 4.36 48.50 22.87
CA THR A 232 3.91 47.83 21.65
C THR A 232 4.28 46.36 21.67
N PRO A 233 3.38 45.43 21.30
CA PRO A 233 3.70 44.01 21.19
C PRO A 233 4.70 43.77 20.06
N THR A 234 5.60 42.81 20.24
CA THR A 234 6.50 42.34 19.20
C THR A 234 5.73 41.37 18.26
N VAL A 235 5.65 41.69 16.98
CA VAL A 235 5.04 40.86 15.98
C VAL A 235 6.13 40.20 15.14
N THR A 236 6.09 38.87 15.05
CA THR A 236 6.97 38.11 14.16
C THR A 236 6.10 37.39 13.09
N THR A 237 6.48 37.47 11.84
CA THR A 237 5.84 36.78 10.74
C THR A 237 6.81 35.77 10.16
N GLU A 238 6.33 34.56 9.94
CA GLU A 238 7.09 33.45 9.35
C GLU A 238 6.37 32.98 8.10
N HIS A 239 7.03 33.09 6.94
CA HIS A 239 6.57 32.58 5.67
C HIS A 239 7.32 31.29 5.32
N ASN A 240 6.57 30.21 5.14
CA ASN A 240 7.12 28.90 4.81
C ASN A 240 6.62 28.46 3.42
N HIS A 241 7.55 28.22 2.52
CA HIS A 241 7.29 27.57 1.23
C HIS A 241 7.89 26.16 1.26
N LYS A 242 7.09 25.18 0.85
CA LYS A 242 7.54 23.80 0.74
C LYS A 242 7.15 23.22 -0.59
N THR A 243 8.11 22.57 -1.25
CA THR A 243 7.88 21.73 -2.42
C THR A 243 8.44 20.34 -2.12
N MET A 244 7.63 19.32 -2.35
CA MET A 244 8.02 17.93 -2.23
C MET A 244 7.71 17.18 -3.52
N ILE A 245 8.71 16.46 -4.04
CA ILE A 245 8.58 15.54 -5.16
C ILE A 245 8.86 14.14 -4.61
N SER A 246 7.90 13.26 -4.80
CA SER A 246 8.03 11.86 -4.40
C SER A 246 7.78 10.98 -5.61
N ASP A 247 8.75 10.14 -5.94
CA ASP A 247 8.67 9.09 -6.93
C ASP A 247 8.77 7.74 -6.22
N ALA A 248 7.84 6.84 -6.48
CA ALA A 248 7.85 5.50 -5.91
C ALA A 248 7.50 4.46 -6.97
N PHE A 249 8.34 3.46 -7.10
CA PHE A 249 8.14 2.29 -7.96
C PHE A 249 8.13 1.03 -7.12
N ASN A 250 7.18 0.14 -7.37
CA ASN A 250 7.10 -1.17 -6.74
C ASN A 250 6.84 -2.23 -7.81
N LEU A 251 7.58 -3.33 -7.73
CA LEU A 251 7.37 -4.54 -8.53
C LEU A 251 7.26 -5.72 -7.56
N GLN A 252 6.23 -6.52 -7.71
CA GLN A 252 6.02 -7.72 -6.91
C GLN A 252 5.67 -8.90 -7.81
N TRP A 253 6.34 -10.00 -7.57
CA TRP A 253 5.98 -11.32 -8.08
C TRP A 253 5.60 -12.22 -6.91
N GLU A 254 4.52 -12.97 -7.04
CA GLU A 254 4.06 -13.94 -6.05
C GLU A 254 3.62 -15.22 -6.76
N ASN A 255 4.03 -16.35 -6.20
CA ASN A 255 3.56 -17.66 -6.61
C ASN A 255 3.01 -18.41 -5.39
N LYS A 256 1.76 -18.85 -5.49
CA LYS A 256 1.02 -19.49 -4.40
C LYS A 256 0.52 -20.85 -4.84
N VAL A 257 0.75 -21.86 -4.03
CA VAL A 257 0.20 -23.22 -4.18
C VAL A 257 -0.70 -23.50 -2.97
N ASN A 258 -1.95 -23.92 -3.19
CA ASN A 258 -2.93 -24.07 -2.11
C ASN A 258 -3.71 -25.40 -2.27
N LYS A 259 -3.10 -26.47 -1.76
CA LYS A 259 -3.65 -27.83 -1.79
C LYS A 259 -4.17 -28.25 -0.39
N ALA A 260 -4.90 -29.37 -0.33
CA ALA A 260 -5.49 -29.85 0.92
C ALA A 260 -4.49 -30.22 2.01
N GLU A 261 -3.27 -30.63 1.65
CA GLU A 261 -2.22 -31.05 2.60
C GLU A 261 -0.96 -30.20 2.50
N HIS A 262 -0.88 -29.31 1.52
CA HIS A 262 0.29 -28.49 1.27
C HIS A 262 -0.11 -27.07 0.87
N TYR A 263 0.49 -26.09 1.53
CA TYR A 263 0.44 -24.70 1.13
C TYR A 263 1.86 -24.17 0.91
N GLY A 264 2.04 -23.45 -0.19
CA GLY A 264 3.28 -22.77 -0.49
C GLY A 264 3.01 -21.33 -0.93
N ASN A 265 3.84 -20.40 -0.49
CA ASN A 265 3.86 -19.02 -0.96
C ASN A 265 5.30 -18.56 -1.16
N GLU A 266 5.61 -18.10 -2.34
CA GLU A 266 6.88 -17.49 -2.71
C GLU A 266 6.62 -16.08 -3.18
N SER A 267 7.44 -15.13 -2.75
CA SER A 267 7.34 -13.77 -3.25
C SER A 267 8.69 -13.10 -3.39
N ILE A 268 8.80 -12.26 -4.42
CA ILE A 268 9.92 -11.36 -4.64
C ILE A 268 9.33 -9.98 -4.83
N SER A 269 9.89 -8.98 -4.14
CA SER A 269 9.48 -7.59 -4.31
C SER A 269 10.68 -6.68 -4.42
N LEU A 270 10.57 -5.72 -5.33
CA LEU A 270 11.50 -4.61 -5.52
C LEU A 270 10.74 -3.32 -5.28
N SER A 271 11.25 -2.46 -4.42
CA SER A 271 10.73 -1.12 -4.20
C SER A 271 11.86 -0.11 -4.37
N ALA A 272 11.65 0.89 -5.20
CA ALA A 272 12.56 2.00 -5.38
C ALA A 272 11.77 3.30 -5.14
N ALA A 273 12.31 4.20 -4.34
CA ALA A 273 11.68 5.48 -4.11
C ALA A 273 12.72 6.59 -4.01
N GLN A 274 12.31 7.79 -4.40
CA GLN A 274 13.07 9.01 -4.22
C GLN A 274 12.14 10.10 -3.69
N ASN A 275 12.54 10.72 -2.60
CA ASN A 275 11.86 11.88 -2.03
C ASN A 275 12.81 13.07 -2.07
N ASP A 276 12.42 14.10 -2.81
CA ASP A 276 13.12 15.39 -2.85
C ASP A 276 12.22 16.44 -2.20
N GLY A 277 12.68 17.07 -1.13
CA GLY A 277 11.99 18.14 -0.41
C GLY A 277 12.80 19.42 -0.41
N LEU A 278 12.16 20.54 -0.68
CA LEU A 278 12.69 21.88 -0.53
C LEU A 278 11.78 22.66 0.40
N SER A 279 12.33 23.22 1.45
CA SER A 279 11.63 24.13 2.38
C SER A 279 12.40 25.42 2.45
N ASN A 280 11.70 26.53 2.35
CA ASN A 280 12.27 27.86 2.50
C ASN A 280 11.49 28.62 3.58
N ILE A 281 12.20 29.16 4.56
CA ILE A 281 11.66 29.91 5.69
C ILE A 281 12.16 31.33 5.60
N ASN A 282 11.23 32.29 5.41
CA ASN A 282 11.51 33.73 5.34
C ASN A 282 12.60 34.10 4.30
N ASP A 283 12.76 33.31 3.24
CA ASP A 283 13.80 33.49 2.22
C ASP A 283 15.26 33.52 2.76
N THR A 284 15.43 33.18 4.01
CA THR A 284 16.74 33.21 4.72
C THR A 284 17.29 31.82 5.05
N LEU A 285 16.39 30.88 5.37
CA LEU A 285 16.77 29.51 5.68
C LEU A 285 16.22 28.57 4.61
N THR A 286 17.12 28.02 3.81
CA THR A 286 16.77 26.99 2.82
C THR A 286 17.19 25.63 3.32
N GLN A 287 16.24 24.71 3.35
CA GLN A 287 16.46 23.31 3.70
C GLN A 287 16.07 22.42 2.52
N ARG A 288 17.01 21.63 2.03
CA ARG A 288 16.78 20.65 0.98
C ARG A 288 17.08 19.27 1.49
N VAL A 289 16.15 18.33 1.25
CA VAL A 289 16.30 16.93 1.62
C VAL A 289 16.17 16.06 0.36
N ARG A 290 17.09 15.11 0.20
CA ARG A 290 17.03 14.12 -0.88
C ARG A 290 17.22 12.73 -0.31
N ILE A 291 16.23 11.84 -0.52
CA ILE A 291 16.21 10.50 0.08
C ILE A 291 15.89 9.45 -0.99
N PRO A 292 16.87 9.02 -1.81
CA PRO A 292 16.74 7.81 -2.62
C PRO A 292 16.84 6.56 -1.75
N LYS A 293 16.01 5.57 -2.02
CA LYS A 293 16.04 4.26 -1.37
C LYS A 293 15.70 3.14 -2.33
N LEU A 294 16.28 1.98 -2.09
CA LEU A 294 16.04 0.74 -2.80
C LEU A 294 15.84 -0.39 -1.78
N ASP A 295 14.73 -1.10 -1.89
CA ASP A 295 14.42 -2.26 -1.08
C ASP A 295 14.21 -3.47 -2.00
N LEU A 296 14.90 -4.54 -1.73
CA LEU A 296 14.71 -5.84 -2.36
C LEU A 296 14.34 -6.85 -1.29
N SER A 297 13.33 -7.66 -1.55
CA SER A 297 12.83 -8.61 -0.58
C SER A 297 12.39 -9.90 -1.25
N ALA A 298 12.80 -11.02 -0.68
CA ALA A 298 12.36 -12.36 -1.08
C ALA A 298 11.81 -13.10 0.13
N SER A 299 10.75 -13.87 -0.06
CA SER A 299 10.23 -14.73 1.00
C SER A 299 9.70 -16.05 0.47
N ILE A 300 9.85 -17.09 1.27
CA ILE A 300 9.34 -18.44 1.01
C ILE A 300 8.60 -18.89 2.27
N TYR A 301 7.39 -19.39 2.08
CA TYR A 301 6.63 -20.09 3.10
C TYR A 301 6.18 -21.42 2.57
N ARG A 302 6.38 -22.48 3.35
CA ARG A 302 5.89 -23.83 3.08
C ARG A 302 5.18 -24.36 4.33
N LEU A 303 4.01 -24.96 4.13
CA LEU A 303 3.25 -25.65 5.17
C LEU A 303 2.86 -27.01 4.64
N PHE A 304 3.19 -28.05 5.39
CA PHE A 304 2.78 -29.43 5.17
C PHE A 304 1.91 -29.86 6.35
N VAL A 305 0.73 -30.37 6.04
CA VAL A 305 -0.23 -30.80 7.07
C VAL A 305 -0.44 -32.31 6.94
N PHE A 306 -0.14 -33.01 8.01
CA PHE A 306 -0.31 -34.44 8.16
C PHE A 306 -1.53 -34.73 9.06
N LYS A 307 -1.92 -35.99 9.21
CA LYS A 307 -3.08 -36.36 10.04
C LYS A 307 -3.02 -35.85 11.48
N LYS A 308 -1.84 -35.84 12.12
CA LYS A 308 -1.66 -35.47 13.53
C LYS A 308 -0.56 -34.42 13.74
N SER A 309 0.03 -33.89 12.69
CA SER A 309 1.12 -32.93 12.79
C SER A 309 1.12 -31.98 11.61
N GLN A 310 1.79 -30.86 11.79
CA GLN A 310 2.06 -29.89 10.71
C GLN A 310 3.50 -29.42 10.82
N LEU A 311 4.12 -29.21 9.69
CA LEU A 311 5.46 -28.65 9.55
C LEU A 311 5.37 -27.38 8.72
N SER A 312 5.87 -26.28 9.25
CA SER A 312 6.00 -25.06 8.47
C SER A 312 7.44 -24.55 8.46
N TRP A 313 7.83 -24.07 7.30
CA TRP A 313 9.10 -23.41 7.08
C TRP A 313 8.85 -22.00 6.50
N ARG A 314 9.47 -20.99 7.12
CA ARG A 314 9.49 -19.61 6.66
C ARG A 314 10.92 -19.16 6.47
N SER A 315 11.16 -18.47 5.38
CA SER A 315 12.45 -17.86 5.09
C SER A 315 12.22 -16.51 4.43
N THR A 316 12.93 -15.50 4.89
CA THR A 316 12.94 -14.16 4.28
C THR A 316 14.37 -13.70 4.09
N ALA A 317 14.60 -12.96 3.01
CA ALA A 317 15.85 -12.26 2.77
C ALA A 317 15.49 -10.85 2.29
N ASP A 318 16.06 -9.85 2.96
CA ASP A 318 15.81 -8.45 2.68
C ASP A 318 17.15 -7.72 2.47
N TYR A 319 17.18 -6.86 1.49
CA TYR A 319 18.25 -5.92 1.27
C TYR A 319 17.67 -4.51 1.18
N HIS A 320 18.23 -3.60 1.95
CA HIS A 320 17.89 -2.19 1.92
C HIS A 320 19.14 -1.37 1.64
N HIS A 321 19.03 -0.46 0.67
CA HIS A 321 20.01 0.60 0.42
C HIS A 321 19.31 1.95 0.48
N GLY A 322 19.81 2.85 1.32
CA GLY A 322 19.29 4.20 1.45
C GLY A 322 20.39 5.24 1.53
N VAL A 323 20.12 6.39 0.96
CA VAL A 323 20.92 7.59 1.14
C VAL A 323 19.98 8.71 1.59
N ALA A 324 20.37 9.46 2.60
CA ALA A 324 19.66 10.67 3.01
C ALA A 324 20.64 11.83 2.99
N ASP A 325 20.39 12.78 2.11
CA ASP A 325 21.13 14.04 2.03
C ASP A 325 20.25 15.15 2.61
N LEU A 326 20.78 15.88 3.58
CA LEU A 326 20.20 17.10 4.11
C LEU A 326 21.14 18.26 3.82
N TYR A 327 20.64 19.27 3.14
CA TYR A 327 21.31 20.55 2.93
C TYR A 327 20.58 21.59 3.75
N VAL A 328 21.33 22.36 4.55
CA VAL A 328 20.84 23.53 5.28
C VAL A 328 21.70 24.69 4.84
N ASN A 329 21.13 25.56 4.01
CA ASN A 329 21.87 26.55 3.23
C ASN A 329 23.00 25.85 2.44
N ASP A 330 24.26 26.11 2.79
CA ASP A 330 25.46 25.57 2.11
C ASP A 330 26.07 24.34 2.80
N GLU A 331 25.54 23.95 3.98
CA GLU A 331 26.02 22.80 4.73
C GLU A 331 25.32 21.51 4.28
N ARG A 332 26.09 20.44 4.11
CA ARG A 332 25.58 19.14 3.70
C ARG A 332 25.86 18.07 4.74
N ASN A 333 24.80 17.40 5.14
CA ASN A 333 24.83 16.21 5.97
C ASN A 333 24.35 15.00 5.16
N ARG A 334 25.13 13.92 5.12
CA ARG A 334 24.80 12.70 4.37
C ARG A 334 24.85 11.49 5.29
N ILE A 335 23.79 10.68 5.21
CA ILE A 335 23.72 9.36 5.85
C ILE A 335 23.52 8.31 4.74
N ARG A 336 24.38 7.31 4.73
CA ARG A 336 24.22 6.11 3.88
C ARG A 336 23.94 4.93 4.76
N THR A 337 22.95 4.13 4.37
CA THR A 337 22.57 2.93 5.08
C THR A 337 22.49 1.74 4.14
N ASN A 338 23.05 0.61 4.57
CA ASN A 338 22.84 -0.68 3.95
C ASN A 338 22.39 -1.64 5.05
N LEU A 339 21.36 -2.40 4.77
CA LEU A 339 20.88 -3.46 5.63
C LEU A 339 20.79 -4.75 4.82
N TRP A 340 21.39 -5.78 5.32
CA TRP A 340 21.12 -7.16 4.93
C TRP A 340 20.45 -7.86 6.10
N HIS A 341 19.30 -8.43 5.83
CA HIS A 341 18.55 -9.19 6.81
C HIS A 341 18.15 -10.54 6.23
N THR A 342 18.35 -11.61 6.96
CA THR A 342 17.79 -12.92 6.65
C THR A 342 17.19 -13.53 7.90
N ALA A 343 15.97 -14.02 7.78
CA ALA A 343 15.31 -14.70 8.88
C ALA A 343 14.72 -16.03 8.40
N HIS A 344 14.95 -17.07 9.19
CA HIS A 344 14.50 -18.42 8.93
C HIS A 344 13.79 -18.98 10.16
N ALA A 345 12.64 -19.59 9.96
CA ALA A 345 11.91 -20.25 11.03
C ALA A 345 11.37 -21.60 10.58
N LEU A 346 11.65 -22.61 11.35
CA LEU A 346 11.09 -23.95 11.23
C LEU A 346 10.19 -24.21 12.43
N GLN A 347 8.96 -24.62 12.19
CA GLN A 347 8.00 -24.91 13.24
C GLN A 347 7.37 -26.27 12.97
N TRP A 348 7.42 -27.14 13.94
CA TRP A 348 6.73 -28.41 13.93
C TRP A 348 5.71 -28.45 15.06
N MET A 349 4.47 -28.77 14.73
CA MET A 349 3.37 -28.89 15.67
C MET A 349 2.79 -30.30 15.58
N ARG A 350 2.52 -30.91 16.73
CA ARG A 350 1.89 -32.21 16.85
C ARG A 350 0.73 -32.16 17.82
N ASN A 351 -0.44 -32.57 17.38
CA ASN A 351 -1.64 -32.67 18.22
C ASN A 351 -1.75 -34.08 18.82
N ARG A 352 -1.86 -34.16 20.13
CA ARG A 352 -2.09 -35.40 20.90
C ARG A 352 -3.28 -35.18 21.84
N PHE A 353 -4.41 -35.84 21.58
CA PHE A 353 -5.63 -35.83 22.39
C PHE A 353 -6.03 -34.43 22.95
N HIS A 354 -5.51 -34.03 24.09
CA HIS A 354 -5.86 -32.80 24.79
C HIS A 354 -4.75 -31.73 24.80
N TRP A 355 -3.62 -31.99 24.18
CA TRP A 355 -2.47 -31.08 24.18
C TRP A 355 -1.75 -31.04 22.84
N THR A 356 -1.22 -29.85 22.54
CA THR A 356 -0.43 -29.57 21.35
C THR A 356 1.02 -29.41 21.76
N GLN A 357 1.91 -30.15 21.12
CA GLN A 357 3.36 -29.96 21.22
C GLN A 357 3.82 -29.10 20.08
N GLU A 358 4.50 -28.01 20.38
CA GLU A 358 5.08 -27.11 19.39
C GLU A 358 6.59 -27.01 19.61
N TYR A 359 7.35 -27.23 18.54
CA TYR A 359 8.79 -26.99 18.49
C TYR A 359 9.05 -25.93 17.45
N ARG A 360 9.69 -24.83 17.84
CA ARG A 360 10.06 -23.74 16.95
C ARG A 360 11.56 -23.48 17.05
N MET A 361 12.20 -23.42 15.88
CA MET A 361 13.57 -22.94 15.73
C MET A 361 13.55 -21.74 14.80
N SER A 362 14.24 -20.67 15.17
CA SER A 362 14.38 -19.48 14.34
C SER A 362 15.80 -18.95 14.38
N ILE A 363 16.26 -18.43 13.26
CA ILE A 363 17.53 -17.75 13.10
C ILE A 363 17.22 -16.42 12.43
N ASP A 364 17.72 -15.34 13.00
CA ASP A 364 17.57 -13.98 12.48
C ASP A 364 18.96 -13.35 12.44
N LEU A 365 19.41 -12.97 11.24
CA LEU A 365 20.71 -12.41 10.98
C LEU A 365 20.56 -11.02 10.35
N ASN A 366 21.11 -10.03 11.03
CA ASN A 366 21.09 -8.64 10.60
C ASN A 366 22.53 -8.15 10.42
N ASN A 367 22.80 -7.51 9.29
CA ASN A 367 24.02 -6.74 9.07
C ASN A 367 23.62 -5.33 8.66
N ILE A 368 23.87 -4.38 9.55
CA ILE A 368 23.55 -2.96 9.35
C ILE A 368 24.84 -2.19 9.23
N TYR A 369 24.98 -1.49 8.11
CA TYR A 369 26.06 -0.53 7.92
C TYR A 369 25.44 0.86 7.77
N ALA A 370 25.87 1.79 8.61
CA ALA A 370 25.52 3.21 8.52
C ALA A 370 26.78 4.06 8.51
N LYS A 371 26.86 4.98 7.56
CA LYS A 371 27.95 5.96 7.47
C LYS A 371 27.37 7.37 7.45
N TYR A 372 27.80 8.19 8.39
CA TYR A 372 27.54 9.61 8.41
C TYR A 372 28.72 10.38 7.82
N GLN A 373 28.44 11.42 7.06
CA GLN A 373 29.43 12.34 6.51
C GLN A 373 28.89 13.75 6.57
N GLU A 374 29.59 14.59 7.28
CA GLU A 374 29.40 16.04 7.31
C GLU A 374 30.42 16.69 6.36
N ARG A 375 29.96 17.66 5.60
CA ARG A 375 30.82 18.50 4.77
C ARG A 375 30.38 19.94 4.94
N SER A 376 31.19 20.75 5.66
CA SER A 376 31.17 22.19 5.55
C SER A 376 32.01 22.56 4.35
N ASP A 377 31.46 23.22 3.35
CA ASP A 377 32.27 23.86 2.33
C ASP A 377 32.86 25.09 3.01
N GLU A 378 34.15 25.00 3.39
CA GLU A 378 34.92 26.18 3.80
C GLU A 378 34.90 27.13 2.59
N ILE A 379 34.23 28.27 2.79
CA ILE A 379 34.30 29.37 1.85
C ILE A 379 35.71 29.97 2.03
N GLY A 380 36.59 29.63 1.08
CA GLY A 380 37.90 30.27 0.95
C GLY A 380 37.77 31.59 0.22
#